data_8a61564b4d64b15f494d0dbb60d58a1a
#
_entry.id   8a61564b4d64b15f494d0dbb60d58a1a
#
_cell.length_a   1.000
_cell.length_b   1.000
_cell.length_c   1.000
_cell.angle_alpha   90.00
_cell.angle_beta   90.00
_cell.angle_gamma   90.00
#
_symmetry.space_group_name_H-M   'P 1'
#
loop_
_entity.id
_entity.type
_entity.pdbx_description
1 polymer ?
#
loop_
_entity_poly.entity_id
_entity_poly.type
_entity_poly.pdbx_seq_one_letter_code
_entity_poly.pdbx_strand_id
1 'polypeptide(L)'
;MQEQSFQAKLVKECIRLAAGNRLIGPKIKMGELQRHLVDKEPLWRKPEDVLWERKKLANCTVEVVQPPIPGKYALLQLHGGGYVNPLRNIYRSFAYKYAMMCGGMKVFSTDYRVAPEHTHPSALLDAIASYEMILDMGYTGDQIFVAGDSAGGGLAVALCMWLREHD
;
A
#
# COMPACT_ATOMS: atom_id res chain seq x y z
N MET A 1 -23.29 -23.41 -7.95
CA MET A 1 -22.46 -22.72 -6.94
C MET A 1 -21.25 -23.61 -6.66
N GLN A 2 -20.04 -23.16 -6.93
CA GLN A 2 -18.83 -23.93 -6.61
C GLN A 2 -18.68 -24.03 -5.09
N GLU A 3 -18.49 -25.25 -4.58
CA GLU A 3 -18.19 -25.44 -3.15
C GLU A 3 -16.85 -24.81 -2.80
N GLN A 4 -16.83 -24.05 -1.71
CA GLN A 4 -15.59 -23.45 -1.21
C GLN A 4 -14.63 -24.56 -0.77
N SER A 5 -13.35 -24.42 -1.16
CA SER A 5 -12.30 -25.36 -0.73
C SER A 5 -12.18 -25.37 0.80
N PHE A 6 -11.66 -26.48 1.35
CA PHE A 6 -11.43 -26.60 2.79
C PHE A 6 -10.52 -25.47 3.32
N GLN A 7 -9.49 -25.09 2.54
CA GLN A 7 -8.59 -23.98 2.88
C GLN A 7 -9.32 -22.64 2.94
N ALA A 8 -10.24 -22.38 2.00
CA ALA A 8 -11.06 -21.16 2.00
C ALA A 8 -11.99 -21.11 3.21
N LYS A 9 -12.59 -22.23 3.60
CA LYS A 9 -13.41 -22.35 4.81
C LYS A 9 -12.58 -22.08 6.08
N LEU A 10 -11.38 -22.66 6.17
CA LEU A 10 -10.47 -22.47 7.31
C LEU A 10 -10.03 -21.00 7.43
N VAL A 11 -9.60 -20.38 6.33
CA VAL A 11 -9.20 -18.97 6.31
C VAL A 11 -10.37 -18.07 6.72
N LYS A 12 -11.59 -18.33 6.22
CA LYS A 12 -12.80 -17.61 6.60
C LYS A 12 -13.07 -17.67 8.10
N GLU A 13 -12.95 -18.85 8.72
CA GLU A 13 -13.16 -19.02 10.16
C GLU A 13 -12.03 -18.35 10.98
N CYS A 14 -10.77 -18.43 10.54
CA CYS A 14 -9.68 -17.68 11.16
C CYS A 14 -9.90 -16.17 11.11
N ILE A 15 -10.33 -15.63 9.97
CA ILE A 15 -10.67 -14.21 9.83
C ILE A 15 -11.85 -13.85 10.73
N ARG A 16 -12.90 -14.68 10.76
CA ARG A 16 -14.07 -14.47 11.61
C ARG A 16 -13.73 -14.45 13.10
N LEU A 17 -12.88 -15.36 13.55
CA LEU A 17 -12.39 -15.42 14.92
C LEU A 17 -11.51 -14.21 15.26
N ALA A 18 -10.62 -13.82 14.36
CA ALA A 18 -9.76 -12.65 14.54
C ALA A 18 -10.56 -11.32 14.52
N ALA A 19 -11.46 -11.15 13.54
CA ALA A 19 -12.29 -9.95 13.42
C ALA A 19 -13.43 -9.89 14.44
N GLY A 20 -13.94 -11.04 14.86
CA GLY A 20 -15.01 -11.16 15.86
C GLY A 20 -14.53 -11.07 17.31
N ASN A 21 -13.24 -10.89 17.55
CA ASN A 21 -12.69 -10.78 18.89
C ASN A 21 -13.19 -9.50 19.56
N ARG A 22 -14.11 -9.67 20.52
CA ARG A 22 -14.73 -8.57 21.31
C ARG A 22 -13.71 -7.67 22.02
N LEU A 23 -12.46 -8.10 22.14
CA LEU A 23 -11.36 -7.34 22.75
C LEU A 23 -10.67 -6.39 21.78
N ILE A 24 -10.66 -6.71 20.47
CA ILE A 24 -9.95 -5.88 19.46
C ILE A 24 -10.83 -4.71 18.97
N GLY A 25 -12.11 -4.96 18.71
CA GLY A 25 -13.02 -3.93 18.21
C GLY A 25 -13.14 -2.69 19.11
N PRO A 26 -13.38 -2.85 20.43
CA PRO A 26 -13.37 -1.72 21.37
C PRO A 26 -12.03 -0.99 21.45
N LYS A 27 -10.90 -1.72 21.43
CA LYS A 27 -9.55 -1.12 21.46
C LYS A 27 -9.24 -0.29 20.23
N ILE A 28 -9.68 -0.74 19.05
CA ILE A 28 -9.59 0.08 17.83
C ILE A 28 -10.40 1.37 17.97
N LYS A 29 -11.64 1.28 18.46
CA LYS A 29 -12.51 2.44 18.66
C LYS A 29 -11.97 3.43 19.69
N MET A 30 -11.23 2.98 20.69
CA MET A 30 -10.64 3.81 21.73
C MET A 30 -9.22 4.31 21.38
N GLY A 31 -8.68 3.96 20.21
CA GLY A 31 -7.31 4.32 19.82
C GLY A 31 -6.22 3.61 20.63
N GLU A 32 -6.60 2.60 21.41
CA GLU A 32 -5.69 1.85 22.30
C GLU A 32 -4.99 0.67 21.63
N LEU A 33 -5.19 0.49 20.34
CA LEU A 33 -4.50 -0.58 19.60
C LEU A 33 -3.01 -0.26 19.54
N GLN A 34 -2.27 -0.84 20.47
CA GLN A 34 -0.83 -0.65 20.53
C GLN A 34 -0.20 -1.31 19.28
N ARG A 35 0.37 -0.51 18.40
CA ARG A 35 0.99 -0.94 17.13
C ARG A 35 2.00 -2.08 17.33
N HIS A 36 2.75 -2.09 18.43
CA HIS A 36 3.75 -3.12 18.72
C HIS A 36 3.18 -4.55 18.87
N LEU A 37 1.88 -4.73 19.10
CA LEU A 37 1.25 -6.06 19.12
C LEU A 37 1.04 -6.63 17.71
N VAL A 38 1.09 -5.77 16.68
CA VAL A 38 0.93 -6.12 15.27
C VAL A 38 2.28 -6.12 14.55
N ASP A 39 3.35 -5.66 15.21
CA ASP A 39 4.65 -5.31 14.60
C ASP A 39 5.62 -6.46 14.40
N LYS A 40 5.19 -7.72 14.54
CA LYS A 40 6.04 -8.84 14.12
C LYS A 40 6.03 -8.93 12.61
N GLU A 41 6.91 -8.14 11.98
CA GLU A 41 7.13 -8.24 10.55
C GLU A 41 8.06 -9.42 10.22
N PRO A 42 7.76 -10.20 9.18
CA PRO A 42 8.72 -11.17 8.68
C PRO A 42 10.00 -10.45 8.25
N LEU A 43 11.13 -11.11 8.48
CA LEU A 43 12.41 -10.62 7.98
C LEU A 43 12.31 -10.45 6.47
N TRP A 44 12.58 -9.23 6.00
CA TRP A 44 12.64 -8.93 4.59
C TRP A 44 14.08 -8.56 4.21
N ARG A 45 14.56 -9.18 3.13
CA ARG A 45 15.86 -8.84 2.56
C ARG A 45 15.62 -8.14 1.23
N LYS A 46 16.27 -7.01 1.05
CA LYS A 46 16.26 -6.30 -0.22
C LYS A 46 16.79 -7.22 -1.32
N PRO A 47 16.05 -7.45 -2.41
CA PRO A 47 16.55 -8.17 -3.58
C PRO A 47 17.72 -7.42 -4.22
N GLU A 48 18.72 -8.17 -4.71
CA GLU A 48 19.94 -7.60 -5.30
C GLU A 48 19.75 -7.24 -6.79
N ASP A 49 18.74 -7.83 -7.42
CA ASP A 49 18.43 -7.70 -8.84
C ASP A 49 17.55 -6.48 -9.18
N VAL A 50 17.26 -5.60 -8.23
CA VAL A 50 16.49 -4.37 -8.43
C VAL A 50 17.19 -3.18 -7.77
N LEU A 51 17.06 -2.01 -8.40
CA LEU A 51 17.41 -0.76 -7.74
C LEU A 51 16.28 -0.39 -6.76
N TRP A 52 16.65 -0.17 -5.51
CA TRP A 52 15.72 0.22 -4.44
C TRP A 52 16.16 1.53 -3.84
N GLU A 53 15.34 2.54 -4.02
CA GLU A 53 15.59 3.90 -3.52
C GLU A 53 14.48 4.33 -2.57
N ARG A 54 14.78 5.31 -1.73
CA ARG A 54 13.80 5.99 -0.89
C ARG A 54 13.82 7.47 -1.20
N LYS A 55 12.68 8.01 -1.62
CA LYS A 55 12.48 9.43 -1.91
C LYS A 55 11.64 10.05 -0.81
N LYS A 56 12.12 11.17 -0.27
CA LYS A 56 11.40 11.93 0.74
C LYS A 56 10.59 13.03 0.04
N LEU A 57 9.29 13.03 0.28
CA LEU A 57 8.38 14.14 -0.03
C LEU A 57 8.21 15.03 1.20
N ALA A 58 7.44 16.11 1.06
CA ALA A 58 7.24 17.07 2.15
C ALA A 58 6.69 16.41 3.43
N ASN A 59 5.75 15.47 3.28
CA ASN A 59 5.02 14.89 4.40
C ASN A 59 5.12 13.36 4.49
N CYS A 60 5.60 12.68 3.49
CA CYS A 60 5.69 11.22 3.44
C CYS A 60 6.99 10.75 2.77
N THR A 61 7.18 9.45 2.75
CA THR A 61 8.29 8.82 2.05
C THR A 61 7.74 7.87 0.98
N VAL A 62 8.42 7.79 -0.16
CA VAL A 62 8.09 6.86 -1.24
C VAL A 62 9.27 5.93 -1.45
N GLU A 63 9.04 4.63 -1.30
CA GLU A 63 10.01 3.61 -1.68
C GLU A 63 9.85 3.29 -3.17
N VAL A 64 10.93 3.40 -3.92
CA VAL A 64 10.92 3.20 -5.37
C VAL A 64 11.69 1.94 -5.71
N VAL A 65 11.04 1.02 -6.41
CA VAL A 65 11.64 -0.22 -6.92
C VAL A 65 11.72 -0.13 -8.43
N GLN A 66 12.93 -0.20 -8.94
CA GLN A 66 13.18 -0.20 -10.38
C GLN A 66 13.78 -1.55 -10.78
N PRO A 67 13.13 -2.28 -11.73
CA PRO A 67 13.69 -3.53 -12.27
C PRO A 67 14.93 -3.24 -13.13
N PRO A 68 15.76 -4.27 -13.43
CA PRO A 68 16.97 -4.10 -14.25
C PRO A 68 16.68 -3.53 -15.65
N ILE A 69 15.54 -3.92 -16.21
CA ILE A 69 15.05 -3.41 -17.50
C ILE A 69 13.68 -2.79 -17.25
N PRO A 70 13.60 -1.47 -17.03
CA PRO A 70 12.34 -0.81 -16.80
C PRO A 70 11.54 -0.70 -18.10
N GLY A 71 10.28 -1.12 -18.05
CA GLY A 71 9.29 -0.88 -19.10
C GLY A 71 8.75 0.56 -19.03
N LYS A 72 7.74 0.83 -19.84
CA LYS A 72 7.13 2.16 -19.97
C LYS A 72 6.13 2.51 -18.87
N TYR A 73 5.77 1.56 -18.01
CA TYR A 73 4.73 1.73 -17.02
C TYR A 73 5.28 1.94 -15.61
N ALA A 74 4.55 2.74 -14.84
CA ALA A 74 4.74 2.93 -13.42
C ALA A 74 3.55 2.35 -12.64
N LEU A 75 3.78 1.97 -11.39
CA LEU A 75 2.73 1.53 -10.47
C LEU A 75 2.86 2.29 -9.15
N LEU A 76 1.83 3.03 -8.78
CA LEU A 76 1.68 3.60 -7.46
C LEU A 76 1.01 2.58 -6.54
N GLN A 77 1.75 2.09 -5.56
CA GLN A 77 1.28 1.14 -4.55
C GLN A 77 0.89 1.88 -3.27
N LEU A 78 -0.36 1.69 -2.86
CA LEU A 78 -0.92 2.22 -1.62
C LEU A 78 -1.22 1.03 -0.69
N HIS A 79 -0.54 0.99 0.46
CA HIS A 79 -0.62 -0.17 1.35
C HIS A 79 -1.91 -0.22 2.17
N GLY A 80 -2.33 -1.41 2.57
CA GLY A 80 -3.39 -1.63 3.55
C GLY A 80 -2.89 -1.45 4.98
N GLY A 81 -3.77 -1.70 5.93
CA GLY A 81 -3.44 -1.60 7.35
C GLY A 81 -4.39 -0.69 8.14
N GLY A 82 -5.63 -0.49 7.65
CA GLY A 82 -6.69 0.22 8.35
C GLY A 82 -6.42 1.70 8.57
N TYR A 83 -5.52 2.32 7.81
CA TYR A 83 -5.00 3.68 7.99
C TYR A 83 -4.31 3.92 9.35
N VAL A 84 -3.90 2.85 10.05
CA VAL A 84 -3.18 2.92 11.33
C VAL A 84 -1.79 2.28 11.29
N ASN A 85 -1.52 1.41 10.32
CA ASN A 85 -0.21 0.79 10.13
C ASN A 85 0.59 1.51 9.04
N PRO A 86 1.92 1.68 9.23
CA PRO A 86 2.81 2.20 8.20
C PRO A 86 3.07 1.17 7.09
N LEU A 87 3.86 1.53 6.10
CA LEU A 87 4.31 0.64 5.04
C LEU A 87 5.12 -0.53 5.62
N ARG A 88 4.66 -1.77 5.39
CA ARG A 88 5.21 -3.00 5.97
C ARG A 88 5.99 -3.83 4.93
N ASN A 89 6.82 -4.75 5.42
CA ASN A 89 7.68 -5.63 4.61
C ASN A 89 6.90 -6.49 3.60
N ILE A 90 5.65 -6.86 3.91
CA ILE A 90 4.78 -7.58 2.96
C ILE A 90 4.56 -6.75 1.69
N TYR A 91 4.41 -5.44 1.81
CA TYR A 91 4.21 -4.54 0.66
C TYR A 91 5.49 -4.33 -0.14
N ARG A 92 6.66 -4.37 0.51
CA ARG A 92 7.96 -4.41 -0.17
C ARG A 92 8.10 -5.67 -1.03
N SER A 93 7.63 -6.81 -0.51
CA SER A 93 7.58 -8.06 -1.28
C SER A 93 6.63 -7.98 -2.47
N PHE A 94 5.49 -7.29 -2.32
CA PHE A 94 4.57 -7.04 -3.44
C PHE A 94 5.18 -6.07 -4.45
N ALA A 95 5.82 -4.98 -4.00
CA ALA A 95 6.49 -4.03 -4.87
C ALA A 95 7.53 -4.72 -5.78
N TYR A 96 8.35 -5.61 -5.21
CA TYR A 96 9.28 -6.43 -6.00
C TYR A 96 8.57 -7.28 -7.06
N LYS A 97 7.50 -8.00 -6.67
CA LYS A 97 6.73 -8.82 -7.61
C LYS A 97 6.12 -7.98 -8.74
N TYR A 98 5.53 -6.84 -8.41
CA TYR A 98 4.99 -5.92 -9.41
C TYR A 98 6.08 -5.39 -10.34
N ALA A 99 7.26 -5.05 -9.80
CA ALA A 99 8.37 -4.56 -10.59
C ALA A 99 8.84 -5.57 -11.65
N MET A 100 8.71 -6.88 -11.37
CA MET A 100 9.10 -7.96 -12.27
C MET A 100 7.98 -8.37 -13.25
N MET A 101 6.78 -7.77 -13.16
CA MET A 101 5.64 -8.07 -14.05
C MET A 101 5.58 -7.12 -15.25
N CYS A 102 4.79 -7.50 -16.25
CA CYS A 102 4.41 -6.65 -17.39
C CYS A 102 5.58 -6.02 -18.14
N GLY A 103 6.69 -6.74 -18.28
CA GLY A 103 7.90 -6.23 -18.95
C GLY A 103 8.72 -5.25 -18.10
N GLY A 104 8.50 -5.25 -16.79
CA GLY A 104 9.21 -4.42 -15.84
C GLY A 104 8.49 -3.09 -15.55
N MET A 105 7.85 -2.98 -14.38
CA MET A 105 7.24 -1.72 -13.94
C MET A 105 8.12 -1.04 -12.89
N LYS A 106 8.24 0.28 -12.95
CA LYS A 106 8.78 1.04 -11.84
C LYS A 106 7.70 1.21 -10.78
N VAL A 107 7.94 0.72 -9.57
CA VAL A 107 6.94 0.70 -8.49
C VAL A 107 7.27 1.76 -7.45
N PHE A 108 6.27 2.53 -7.07
CA PHE A 108 6.32 3.60 -6.10
C PHE A 108 5.41 3.26 -4.93
N SER A 109 5.98 2.87 -3.79
CA SER A 109 5.23 2.48 -2.59
C SER A 109 5.21 3.64 -1.62
N THR A 110 4.07 4.27 -1.45
CA THR A 110 3.92 5.40 -0.53
C THR A 110 3.76 4.92 0.89
N ASP A 111 4.68 5.36 1.77
CA ASP A 111 4.53 5.26 3.23
C ASP A 111 3.79 6.51 3.70
N TYR A 112 2.48 6.51 3.47
CA TYR A 112 1.60 7.64 3.75
C TYR A 112 1.32 7.78 5.26
N ARG A 113 1.03 8.99 5.69
CA ARG A 113 0.70 9.32 7.08
C ARG A 113 -0.56 8.60 7.55
N VAL A 114 -0.50 8.06 8.76
CA VAL A 114 -1.54 7.20 9.34
C VAL A 114 -2.03 7.71 10.69
N ALA A 115 -3.24 7.29 11.06
CA ALA A 115 -3.84 7.59 12.35
C ALA A 115 -3.10 6.84 13.49
N PRO A 116 -3.18 7.31 14.75
CA PRO A 116 -3.96 8.48 15.18
C PRO A 116 -3.24 9.82 14.98
N GLU A 117 -1.92 9.83 14.67
CA GLU A 117 -1.12 11.05 14.55
C GLU A 117 -1.57 11.92 13.38
N HIS A 118 -2.05 11.28 12.31
CA HIS A 118 -2.51 11.97 11.11
C HIS A 118 -3.86 11.37 10.66
N THR A 119 -4.90 12.19 10.76
CA THR A 119 -6.25 11.80 10.34
C THR A 119 -6.51 12.18 8.89
N HIS A 120 -7.70 11.79 8.38
CA HIS A 120 -8.16 12.26 7.06
C HIS A 120 -8.09 13.80 6.98
N PRO A 121 -7.62 14.36 5.84
CA PRO A 121 -7.28 13.72 4.55
C PRO A 121 -5.78 13.42 4.35
N SER A 122 -4.97 13.35 5.42
CA SER A 122 -3.50 13.26 5.31
C SER A 122 -3.01 12.16 4.35
N ALA A 123 -3.58 10.95 4.44
CA ALA A 123 -3.21 9.84 3.56
C ALA A 123 -3.53 10.14 2.08
N LEU A 124 -4.66 10.79 1.80
CA LEU A 124 -5.04 11.17 0.45
C LEU A 124 -4.09 12.22 -0.13
N LEU A 125 -3.73 13.24 0.67
CA LEU A 125 -2.77 14.25 0.26
C LEU A 125 -1.39 13.66 -0.04
N ASP A 126 -0.97 12.66 0.73
CA ASP A 126 0.29 11.96 0.49
C ASP A 126 0.23 11.07 -0.77
N ALA A 127 -0.90 10.46 -1.06
CA ALA A 127 -1.13 9.70 -2.29
C ALA A 127 -1.12 10.61 -3.52
N ILE A 128 -1.76 11.79 -3.45
CA ILE A 128 -1.73 12.82 -4.51
C ILE A 128 -0.29 13.27 -4.75
N ALA A 129 0.43 13.68 -3.72
CA ALA A 129 1.83 14.12 -3.85
C ALA A 129 2.74 13.03 -4.45
N SER A 130 2.45 11.77 -4.14
CA SER A 130 3.20 10.65 -4.73
C SER A 130 2.87 10.45 -6.21
N TYR A 131 1.61 10.65 -6.61
CA TYR A 131 1.18 10.59 -8.01
C TYR A 131 1.80 11.74 -8.81
N GLU A 132 1.73 12.97 -8.30
CA GLU A 132 2.37 14.15 -8.90
C GLU A 132 3.88 13.95 -9.08
N MET A 133 4.59 13.40 -8.07
CA MET A 133 6.00 13.05 -8.21
C MET A 133 6.25 12.09 -9.37
N ILE A 134 5.36 11.13 -9.64
CA ILE A 134 5.49 10.20 -10.76
C ILE A 134 5.30 10.95 -12.10
N LEU A 135 4.36 11.88 -12.18
CA LEU A 135 4.19 12.75 -13.35
C LEU A 135 5.45 13.63 -13.58
N ASP A 136 6.00 14.22 -12.53
CA ASP A 136 7.24 15.02 -12.59
C ASP A 136 8.46 14.21 -13.05
N MET A 137 8.43 12.88 -12.88
CA MET A 137 9.45 11.98 -13.40
C MET A 137 9.25 11.65 -14.90
N GLY A 138 8.25 12.24 -15.55
CA GLY A 138 8.01 12.14 -16.99
C GLY A 138 7.03 11.04 -17.39
N TYR A 139 6.32 10.40 -16.44
CA TYR A 139 5.22 9.50 -16.78
C TYR A 139 3.96 10.28 -17.10
N THR A 140 3.13 9.75 -17.98
CA THR A 140 1.79 10.27 -18.28
C THR A 140 0.72 9.45 -17.55
N GLY A 141 -0.47 10.01 -17.36
CA GLY A 141 -1.54 9.35 -16.60
C GLY A 141 -1.92 7.96 -17.12
N ASP A 142 -1.87 7.76 -18.45
CA ASP A 142 -2.12 6.47 -19.11
C ASP A 142 -1.00 5.43 -18.92
N GLN A 143 0.13 5.84 -18.34
CA GLN A 143 1.25 4.97 -18.00
C GLN A 143 1.29 4.60 -16.52
N ILE A 144 0.44 5.20 -15.67
CA ILE A 144 0.45 5.02 -14.23
C ILE A 144 -0.71 4.12 -13.78
N PHE A 145 -0.37 2.95 -13.26
CA PHE A 145 -1.33 2.10 -12.55
C PHE A 145 -1.37 2.49 -11.07
N VAL A 146 -2.56 2.44 -10.48
CA VAL A 146 -2.73 2.61 -9.03
C VAL A 146 -3.24 1.30 -8.45
N ALA A 147 -2.55 0.77 -7.46
CA ALA A 147 -2.91 -0.48 -6.80
C ALA A 147 -2.90 -0.31 -5.28
N GLY A 148 -3.88 -0.94 -4.63
CA GLY A 148 -3.97 -0.97 -3.17
C GLY A 148 -4.91 -2.08 -2.71
N ASP A 149 -4.73 -2.52 -1.48
CA ASP A 149 -5.59 -3.49 -0.82
C ASP A 149 -6.19 -2.91 0.46
N SER A 150 -7.35 -3.38 0.87
CA SER A 150 -8.00 -2.95 2.12
C SER A 150 -8.11 -1.42 2.20
N ALA A 151 -7.52 -0.77 3.23
CA ALA A 151 -7.45 0.69 3.35
C ALA A 151 -6.76 1.33 2.14
N GLY A 152 -5.67 0.72 1.63
CA GLY A 152 -4.98 1.19 0.43
C GLY A 152 -5.84 1.09 -0.83
N GLY A 153 -6.74 0.09 -0.91
CA GLY A 153 -7.73 -0.01 -1.97
C GLY A 153 -8.74 1.14 -1.94
N GLY A 154 -9.24 1.47 -0.74
CA GLY A 154 -10.09 2.65 -0.54
C GLY A 154 -9.36 3.95 -0.91
N LEU A 155 -8.09 4.07 -0.55
CA LEU A 155 -7.25 5.22 -0.88
C LEU A 155 -7.00 5.34 -2.39
N ALA A 156 -6.79 4.21 -3.08
CA ALA A 156 -6.64 4.17 -4.53
C ALA A 156 -7.90 4.70 -5.25
N VAL A 157 -9.09 4.28 -4.80
CA VAL A 157 -10.36 4.79 -5.34
C VAL A 157 -10.50 6.29 -5.06
N ALA A 158 -10.20 6.74 -3.83
CA ALA A 158 -10.27 8.16 -3.46
C ALA A 158 -9.32 9.01 -4.31
N LEU A 159 -8.09 8.53 -4.56
CA LEU A 159 -7.14 9.19 -5.45
C LEU A 159 -7.68 9.30 -6.88
N CYS A 160 -8.20 8.20 -7.45
CA CYS A 160 -8.76 8.22 -8.80
C CYS A 160 -9.97 9.16 -8.92
N MET A 161 -10.82 9.25 -7.89
CA MET A 161 -11.93 10.20 -7.86
C MET A 161 -11.42 11.64 -7.83
N TRP A 162 -10.42 11.90 -6.99
CA TRP A 162 -9.81 13.24 -6.90
C TRP A 162 -9.17 13.66 -8.24
N LEU A 163 -8.39 12.76 -8.87
CA LEU A 163 -7.76 13.03 -10.17
C LEU A 163 -8.82 13.38 -11.23
N ARG A 164 -9.91 12.61 -11.31
CA ARG A 164 -11.00 12.87 -12.27
C ARG A 164 -11.65 14.26 -12.10
N GLU A 165 -11.64 14.81 -10.89
CA GLU A 165 -12.25 16.11 -10.58
C GLU A 165 -11.29 17.29 -10.78
N HIS A 166 -9.99 17.02 -10.94
CA HIS A 166 -8.94 18.05 -11.00
C HIS A 166 -8.09 17.99 -12.28
N ASP A 167 -8.43 17.10 -13.24
CA ASP A 167 -7.83 17.03 -14.58
C ASP A 167 -8.48 18.05 -15.55
#